data_3e614f9d719fb15afd11bf2f6d751575
#
_entry.id   3e614f9d719fb15afd11bf2f6d751575
#
_cell.length_a   1.000
_cell.length_b   1.000
_cell.length_c   1.000
_cell.angle_alpha   90.00
_cell.angle_beta   90.00
_cell.angle_gamma   90.00
#
_symmetry.space_group_name_H-M   'P 1'
#
loop_
_entity.id
_entity.type
_entity.pdbx_description
1 polymer ?
#
loop_
_entity_poly.entity_id
_entity_poly.type
_entity_poly.pdbx_seq_one_letter_code
_entity_poly.pdbx_strand_id
1 'polypeptide(L)'
;MTRIYDYFKAQGHKTVVMGASFRNVGQIEQLAGCDRLTISPELLQQLADDNGPLERKLDSEVSGHSEARISESQFRWDMNEDAMATEKLAEGIRGFARDQEKLEKLLVANR
;
A
#
# COMPACT_ATOMS: atom_id res chain seq x y z
N MET A 1 6.44 4.59 -0.77
CA MET A 1 6.42 3.40 0.13
C MET A 1 7.47 3.53 1.22
N THR A 2 8.74 3.79 0.90
CA THR A 2 9.83 3.93 1.88
C THR A 2 9.47 4.87 3.04
N ARG A 3 9.04 6.13 2.77
CA ARG A 3 8.60 7.07 3.81
C ARG A 3 7.51 6.51 4.75
N ILE A 4 6.56 5.75 4.21
CA ILE A 4 5.48 5.12 5.01
C ILE A 4 6.08 4.04 5.92
N TYR A 5 6.96 3.20 5.38
CA TYR A 5 7.65 2.16 6.14
C TYR A 5 8.47 2.76 7.27
N ASP A 6 9.35 3.72 6.95
CA ASP A 6 10.23 4.37 7.92
C ASP A 6 9.42 5.06 9.03
N TYR A 7 8.37 5.80 8.68
CA TYR A 7 7.49 6.43 9.65
C TYR A 7 6.86 5.41 10.59
N PHE A 8 6.26 4.33 10.06
CA PHE A 8 5.59 3.34 10.89
C PHE A 8 6.55 2.59 11.81
N LYS A 9 7.74 2.25 11.33
CA LYS A 9 8.75 1.58 12.15
C LYS A 9 9.33 2.52 13.22
N ALA A 10 9.68 3.75 12.85
CA ALA A 10 10.19 4.74 13.78
C ALA A 10 9.18 5.10 14.90
N GLN A 11 7.88 5.05 14.62
CA GLN A 11 6.83 5.29 15.61
C GLN A 11 6.40 4.03 16.37
N GLY A 12 7.02 2.89 16.12
CA GLY A 12 6.69 1.62 16.78
C GLY A 12 5.32 1.04 16.40
N HIS A 13 4.75 1.46 15.27
CA HIS A 13 3.49 0.90 14.79
C HIS A 13 3.65 -0.56 14.35
N LYS A 14 2.76 -1.41 14.83
CA LYS A 14 2.71 -2.84 14.46
C LYS A 14 2.03 -3.10 13.11
N THR A 15 1.57 -2.06 12.45
CA THR A 15 0.93 -2.14 11.14
C THR A 15 1.89 -2.74 10.12
N VAL A 16 1.43 -3.78 9.43
CA VAL A 16 2.18 -4.41 8.33
C VAL A 16 2.14 -3.48 7.12
N VAL A 17 3.32 -3.12 6.62
CA VAL A 17 3.47 -2.34 5.39
C VAL A 17 3.67 -3.30 4.22
N MET A 18 2.77 -3.26 3.23
CA MET A 18 2.82 -4.15 2.08
C MET A 18 2.89 -3.35 0.77
N GLY A 19 3.97 -3.58 0.01
CA GLY A 19 4.10 -3.08 -1.36
C GLY A 19 3.34 -3.97 -2.35
N ALA A 20 2.76 -3.35 -3.38
CA ALA A 20 2.03 -4.06 -4.43
C ALA A 20 2.08 -3.29 -5.76
N SER A 21 1.54 -3.91 -6.82
CA SER A 21 1.37 -3.30 -8.15
C SER A 21 2.70 -2.88 -8.79
N PHE A 22 3.72 -3.72 -8.66
CA PHE A 22 5.02 -3.49 -9.27
C PHE A 22 4.98 -3.63 -10.79
N ARG A 23 5.76 -2.81 -11.48
CA ARG A 23 5.89 -2.80 -12.94
C ARG A 23 7.23 -3.33 -13.43
N ASN A 24 8.23 -3.40 -12.55
CA ASN A 24 9.57 -3.91 -12.86
C ASN A 24 10.28 -4.37 -11.58
N VAL A 25 11.33 -5.16 -11.75
CA VAL A 25 12.14 -5.74 -10.68
C VAL A 25 12.80 -4.66 -9.81
N GLY A 26 13.31 -3.58 -10.42
CA GLY A 26 13.97 -2.52 -9.67
C GLY A 26 13.08 -1.83 -8.62
N GLN A 27 11.75 -1.76 -8.86
CA GLN A 27 10.81 -1.26 -7.84
C GLN A 27 10.70 -2.21 -6.64
N ILE A 28 10.83 -3.52 -6.86
CA ILE A 28 10.81 -4.54 -5.81
C ILE A 28 12.09 -4.47 -4.99
N GLU A 29 13.23 -4.39 -5.65
CA GLU A 29 14.55 -4.29 -5.01
C GLU A 29 14.67 -3.05 -4.12
N GLN A 30 14.09 -1.91 -4.53
CA GLN A 30 14.03 -0.70 -3.71
C GLN A 30 13.20 -0.85 -2.42
N LEU A 31 12.41 -1.91 -2.32
CA LEU A 31 11.65 -2.26 -1.13
C LEU A 31 12.18 -3.53 -0.43
N ALA A 32 13.41 -3.95 -0.75
CA ALA A 32 14.04 -5.08 -0.07
C ALA A 32 14.14 -4.83 1.44
N GLY A 33 13.50 -5.69 2.22
CA GLY A 33 13.33 -5.55 3.68
C GLY A 33 11.95 -5.07 4.12
N CYS A 34 11.03 -4.74 3.20
CA CYS A 34 9.64 -4.44 3.51
C CYS A 34 8.95 -5.64 4.18
N ASP A 35 7.94 -5.38 5.02
CA ASP A 35 7.24 -6.44 5.74
C ASP A 35 6.62 -7.48 4.79
N ARG A 36 6.00 -7.01 3.70
CA ARG A 36 5.39 -7.86 2.68
C ARG A 36 5.42 -7.19 1.31
N LEU A 37 5.48 -8.02 0.27
CA LEU A 37 5.39 -7.58 -1.13
C LEU A 37 4.45 -8.53 -1.89
N THR A 38 3.50 -7.98 -2.61
CA THR A 38 2.68 -8.73 -3.57
C THR A 38 3.28 -8.58 -4.95
N ILE A 39 3.83 -9.66 -5.48
CA ILE A 39 4.62 -9.68 -6.72
C ILE A 39 3.95 -10.61 -7.73
N SER A 40 3.87 -10.22 -8.99
CA SER A 40 3.34 -11.07 -10.04
C SER A 40 4.27 -12.26 -10.34
N PRO A 41 3.73 -13.40 -10.85
CA PRO A 41 4.55 -14.56 -11.19
C PRO A 41 5.70 -14.23 -12.17
N GLU A 42 5.45 -13.35 -13.13
CA GLU A 42 6.46 -12.94 -14.14
C GLU A 42 7.63 -12.20 -13.49
N LEU A 43 7.35 -11.30 -12.55
CA LEU A 43 8.39 -10.57 -11.83
C LEU A 43 9.12 -11.45 -10.81
N LEU A 44 8.42 -12.43 -10.22
CA LEU A 44 9.06 -13.44 -9.37
C LEU A 44 10.03 -14.28 -10.16
N GLN A 45 9.69 -14.69 -11.39
CA GLN A 45 10.60 -15.43 -12.26
C GLN A 45 11.82 -14.60 -12.62
N GLN A 46 11.65 -13.31 -12.97
CA GLN A 46 12.78 -12.41 -13.25
C GLN A 46 13.72 -12.27 -12.04
N LEU A 47 13.16 -12.17 -10.82
CA LEU A 47 13.96 -12.14 -9.59
C LEU A 47 14.70 -13.48 -9.35
N ALA A 48 14.08 -14.60 -9.68
CA ALA A 48 14.71 -15.92 -9.52
C ALA A 48 15.85 -16.14 -10.50
N ASP A 49 15.78 -15.55 -11.68
CA ASP A 49 16.79 -15.64 -12.73
C ASP A 49 17.96 -14.64 -12.51
N ASP A 50 17.75 -13.62 -11.67
CA ASP A 50 18.78 -12.65 -11.33
C ASP A 50 19.67 -13.18 -10.20
N ASN A 51 20.96 -13.33 -10.51
CA ASN A 51 22.00 -13.75 -9.56
C ASN A 51 22.87 -12.57 -9.07
N GLY A 52 22.42 -11.33 -9.33
CA GLY A 52 23.09 -10.11 -8.87
C GLY A 52 23.03 -9.95 -7.35
N PRO A 53 23.84 -9.07 -6.77
CA PRO A 53 23.79 -8.77 -5.35
C PRO A 53 22.51 -7.98 -5.03
N LEU A 54 21.73 -8.45 -4.06
CA LEU A 54 20.59 -7.72 -3.52
C LEU A 54 20.94 -7.08 -2.18
N GLU A 55 20.87 -5.75 -2.13
CA GLU A 55 21.08 -4.99 -0.92
C GLU A 55 19.76 -4.73 -0.20
N ARG A 56 19.73 -4.99 1.12
CA ARG A 56 18.58 -4.60 1.95
C ARG A 56 18.44 -3.07 1.97
N LYS A 57 17.30 -2.54 1.61
CA LYS A 57 16.99 -1.09 1.54
C LYS A 57 16.17 -0.58 2.72
N LEU A 58 15.35 -1.45 3.31
CA LEU A 58 14.45 -1.10 4.41
C LEU A 58 14.85 -1.88 5.67
N ASP A 59 14.98 -1.18 6.78
CA ASP A 59 15.29 -1.76 8.09
C ASP A 59 14.22 -1.37 9.10
N SER A 60 13.84 -2.32 9.96
CA SER A 60 12.90 -2.08 11.05
C SER A 60 13.47 -1.26 12.20
N GLU A 61 14.79 -1.10 12.27
CA GLU A 61 15.50 -0.34 13.32
C GLU A 61 15.69 1.14 12.95
N VAL A 62 14.78 1.68 12.13
CA VAL A 62 14.79 3.10 11.77
C VAL A 62 14.48 3.95 13.00
N SER A 63 15.30 4.96 13.26
CA SER A 63 15.07 5.93 14.33
C SER A 63 15.04 7.36 13.81
N GLY A 64 14.30 8.23 14.50
CA GLY A 64 14.32 9.67 14.23
C GLY A 64 13.44 10.14 13.06
N HIS A 65 12.69 9.26 12.40
CA HIS A 65 11.77 9.69 11.35
C HIS A 65 10.47 10.24 11.96
N SER A 66 10.21 11.51 11.76
CA SER A 66 8.95 12.15 12.14
C SER A 66 8.37 12.95 10.98
N GLU A 67 7.06 12.92 10.86
CA GLU A 67 6.33 13.73 9.90
C GLU A 67 5.57 14.84 10.64
N ALA A 68 5.53 16.02 10.05
CA ALA A 68 4.72 17.11 10.59
C ALA A 68 3.22 16.75 10.51
N ARG A 69 2.51 17.01 11.59
CA ARG A 69 1.04 16.86 11.57
C ARG A 69 0.43 17.93 10.69
N ILE A 70 -0.43 17.52 9.80
CA ILE A 70 -1.27 18.42 9.01
C ILE A 70 -2.59 18.70 9.74
N SER A 71 -3.17 19.87 9.53
CA SER A 71 -4.50 20.18 10.04
C SER A 71 -5.59 19.44 9.26
N GLU A 72 -6.79 19.31 9.84
CA GLU A 72 -7.92 18.72 9.12
C GLU A 72 -8.25 19.50 7.84
N SER A 73 -8.20 20.81 7.89
CA SER A 73 -8.45 21.65 6.72
C SER A 73 -7.43 21.42 5.61
N GLN A 74 -6.14 21.29 5.96
CA GLN A 74 -5.10 20.97 5.00
C GLN A 74 -5.29 19.59 4.39
N PHE A 75 -5.60 18.57 5.23
CA PHE A 75 -5.87 17.22 4.74
C PHE A 75 -7.05 17.19 3.75
N ARG A 76 -8.15 17.88 4.09
CA ARG A 76 -9.33 17.95 3.21
C ARG A 76 -9.03 18.66 1.90
N TRP A 77 -8.23 19.70 1.95
CA TRP A 77 -7.80 20.42 0.76
C TRP A 77 -6.93 19.54 -0.13
N ASP A 78 -5.90 18.93 0.42
CA ASP A 78 -4.97 18.06 -0.33
C ASP A 78 -5.70 16.87 -0.97
N MET A 79 -6.66 16.25 -0.24
CA MET A 79 -7.51 15.18 -0.80
C MET A 79 -8.37 15.68 -1.96
N ASN A 80 -8.90 16.90 -1.89
CA ASN A 80 -9.70 17.47 -2.97
C ASN A 80 -8.84 17.81 -4.20
N GLU A 81 -7.62 18.29 -4.00
CA GLU A 81 -6.68 18.59 -5.09
C GLU A 81 -6.15 17.30 -5.78
N ASP A 82 -6.12 16.17 -5.09
CA ASP A 82 -5.81 14.87 -5.68
C ASP A 82 -7.07 14.25 -6.29
N ALA A 83 -7.31 14.56 -7.56
CA ALA A 83 -8.47 14.06 -8.31
C ALA A 83 -8.54 12.52 -8.31
N MET A 84 -7.39 11.84 -8.46
CA MET A 84 -7.35 10.38 -8.48
C MET A 84 -7.76 9.79 -7.12
N ALA A 85 -7.22 10.30 -6.01
CA ALA A 85 -7.57 9.85 -4.67
C ALA A 85 -9.07 10.08 -4.39
N THR A 86 -9.58 11.28 -4.66
CA THR A 86 -10.97 11.65 -4.41
C THR A 86 -11.95 10.87 -5.27
N GLU A 87 -11.73 10.81 -6.58
CA GLU A 87 -12.64 10.17 -7.53
C GLU A 87 -12.63 8.65 -7.38
N LYS A 88 -11.44 8.03 -7.28
CA LYS A 88 -11.31 6.58 -7.15
C LYS A 88 -11.80 6.05 -5.82
N LEU A 89 -11.57 6.77 -4.73
CA LEU A 89 -12.14 6.42 -3.43
C LEU A 89 -13.67 6.46 -3.47
N ALA A 90 -14.25 7.55 -4.00
CA ALA A 90 -15.70 7.69 -4.10
C ALA A 90 -16.34 6.64 -5.02
N GLU A 91 -15.71 6.34 -6.17
CA GLU A 91 -16.12 5.27 -7.09
C GLU A 91 -16.09 3.90 -6.40
N GLY A 92 -14.98 3.60 -5.69
CA GLY A 92 -14.80 2.36 -4.96
C GLY A 92 -15.86 2.16 -3.87
N ILE A 93 -16.10 3.16 -3.04
CA ILE A 93 -17.13 3.11 -1.98
C ILE A 93 -18.51 2.79 -2.60
N ARG A 94 -18.90 3.50 -3.65
CA ARG A 94 -20.18 3.24 -4.33
C ARG A 94 -20.25 1.84 -4.96
N GLY A 95 -19.14 1.34 -5.50
CA GLY A 95 -19.04 -0.01 -6.06
C GLY A 95 -19.25 -1.07 -5.00
N PHE A 96 -18.46 -1.01 -3.94
CA PHE A 96 -18.50 -1.97 -2.83
C PHE A 96 -19.83 -1.96 -2.09
N ALA A 97 -20.47 -0.79 -1.90
CA ALA A 97 -21.80 -0.71 -1.33
C ALA A 97 -22.84 -1.49 -2.16
N ARG A 98 -22.81 -1.31 -3.49
CA ARG A 98 -23.69 -2.07 -4.40
C ARG A 98 -23.43 -3.58 -4.37
N ASP A 99 -22.18 -3.99 -4.26
CA ASP A 99 -21.82 -5.41 -4.19
C ASP A 99 -22.22 -6.02 -2.85
N GLN A 100 -22.09 -5.28 -1.76
CA GLN A 100 -22.60 -5.66 -0.45
C GLN A 100 -24.11 -5.89 -0.48
N GLU A 101 -24.88 -4.96 -1.06
CA GLU A 101 -26.34 -5.12 -1.21
C GLU A 101 -26.73 -6.36 -2.03
N LYS A 102 -25.97 -6.69 -3.09
CA LYS A 102 -26.20 -7.92 -3.87
C LYS A 102 -25.99 -9.17 -3.02
N LEU A 103 -24.92 -9.20 -2.23
CA LEU A 103 -24.64 -10.32 -1.34
C LEU A 103 -25.75 -10.49 -0.30
N GLU A 104 -26.20 -9.40 0.32
CA GLU A 104 -27.29 -9.42 1.31
C GLU A 104 -28.58 -9.97 0.70
N LYS A 105 -28.95 -9.51 -0.50
CA LYS A 105 -30.13 -10.02 -1.22
C LYS A 105 -30.00 -11.52 -1.51
N LEU A 106 -28.84 -11.99 -1.92
CA LEU A 106 -28.57 -13.39 -2.19
C LEU A 106 -28.75 -14.26 -0.92
N LEU A 107 -28.23 -13.78 0.21
CA LEU A 107 -28.33 -14.48 1.50
C LEU A 107 -29.77 -14.54 1.99
N VAL A 108 -30.56 -13.48 1.81
CA VAL A 108 -31.97 -13.44 2.19
C VAL A 108 -32.81 -14.37 1.29
N ALA A 109 -32.51 -14.42 -0.01
CA ALA A 109 -33.25 -15.26 -0.97
C ALA A 109 -32.98 -16.77 -0.76
N ASN A 110 -31.91 -17.16 -0.10
CA ASN A 110 -31.56 -18.55 0.17
C ASN A 110 -31.87 -19.00 1.61
N ARG A 111 -32.69 -18.25 2.35
CA ARG A 111 -33.28 -18.63 3.64
C ARG A 111 -34.62 -19.29 3.44
#